data_a7b334eae4c852eb9a2717dae76e5fea
#
_entry.id   a7b334eae4c852eb9a2717dae76e5fea
#
_cell.length_a   1.000
_cell.length_b   1.000
_cell.length_c   1.000
_cell.angle_alpha   90.00
_cell.angle_beta   90.00
_cell.angle_gamma   90.00
#
_symmetry.space_group_name_H-M   'P 1'
#
loop_
_entity.id
_entity.type
_entity.pdbx_description
1 polymer ?
#
loop_
_entity_poly.entity_id
_entity_poly.type
_entity_poly.pdbx_seq_one_letter_code
_entity_poly.pdbx_strand_id
1 'polypeptide(L)'
;LVTGATGRRSTMAIINDFSNGNDMIVARPGITSVAELAGKKVAVEIGFVGHLLLLRALEKAGLTEDDIELVNVRTNETPMVLASGEVDAIVAWQPNSSQSLQMVPGSTAIYSSANDQGLIYDTLAIAPESLDQYPEQWGKVIEVWYRIVDFINDPATSAAAVEIMAARVGVAPDK
;
A
#
# COMPACT_ATOMS: atom_id res chain seq x y z
N LEU A 1 -1.31 -11.68 6.45
CA LEU A 1 -2.46 -11.56 7.39
C LEU A 1 -3.46 -12.71 7.19
N VAL A 2 -3.94 -12.96 5.98
CA VAL A 2 -4.95 -14.01 5.69
C VAL A 2 -4.43 -15.41 6.05
N THR A 3 -3.18 -15.73 5.73
CA THR A 3 -2.58 -17.04 6.08
C THR A 3 -2.50 -17.25 7.59
N GLY A 4 -2.15 -16.22 8.36
CA GLY A 4 -2.14 -16.28 9.82
C GLY A 4 -3.54 -16.50 10.40
N ALA A 5 -4.55 -15.81 9.86
CA ALA A 5 -5.94 -15.97 10.29
C ALA A 5 -6.50 -17.37 10.00
N THR A 6 -5.98 -18.08 8.99
CA THR A 6 -6.37 -19.47 8.67
C THR A 6 -5.51 -20.52 9.38
N GLY A 7 -4.65 -20.11 10.33
CA GLY A 7 -3.78 -21.00 11.09
C GLY A 7 -2.56 -21.54 10.35
N ARG A 8 -2.30 -21.09 9.12
CA ARG A 8 -1.09 -21.45 8.39
C ARG A 8 0.08 -20.62 8.90
N ARG A 9 1.14 -21.29 9.31
CA ARG A 9 2.39 -20.63 9.71
C ARG A 9 3.17 -20.15 8.49
N SER A 10 3.84 -19.01 8.63
CA SER A 10 4.83 -18.53 7.67
C SER A 10 6.01 -17.94 8.43
N THR A 11 7.20 -18.10 7.86
CA THR A 11 8.43 -17.43 8.32
C THR A 11 8.70 -16.25 7.41
N MET A 12 8.79 -15.06 7.97
CA MET A 12 9.25 -13.88 7.23
C MET A 12 10.75 -13.97 7.04
N ALA A 13 11.19 -14.13 5.78
CA ALA A 13 12.59 -14.33 5.42
C ALA A 13 13.28 -13.02 5.01
N ILE A 14 12.56 -12.11 4.35
CA ILE A 14 13.05 -10.80 3.93
C ILE A 14 11.95 -9.77 4.19
N ILE A 15 12.33 -8.58 4.63
CA ILE A 15 11.53 -7.36 4.48
C ILE A 15 11.96 -6.76 3.15
N ASN A 16 11.06 -6.75 2.17
CA ASN A 16 11.36 -6.29 0.81
C ASN A 16 11.48 -4.77 0.78
N ASP A 17 10.48 -4.11 1.38
CA ASP A 17 10.40 -2.66 1.53
C ASP A 17 9.46 -2.28 2.68
N PHE A 18 9.31 -0.98 2.87
CA PHE A 18 8.25 -0.40 3.70
C PHE A 18 7.56 0.72 2.92
N SER A 19 6.26 0.83 3.10
CA SER A 19 5.49 1.88 2.45
C SER A 19 5.81 3.25 3.07
N ASN A 20 6.21 4.19 2.21
CA ASN A 20 6.54 5.57 2.59
C ASN A 20 5.87 6.56 1.62
N GLY A 21 4.56 6.73 1.77
CA GLY A 21 3.74 7.59 0.91
C GLY A 21 3.01 6.85 -0.21
N ASN A 22 3.23 5.53 -0.37
CA ASN A 22 2.58 4.72 -1.40
C ASN A 22 1.09 4.46 -1.10
N ASP A 23 0.78 4.14 0.16
CA ASP A 23 -0.58 3.97 0.66
C ASP A 23 -1.13 5.31 1.12
N MET A 24 -2.34 5.65 0.66
CA MET A 24 -2.93 6.98 0.89
C MET A 24 -4.41 6.89 1.22
N ILE A 25 -4.87 7.84 2.05
CA ILE A 25 -6.27 8.22 2.16
C ILE A 25 -6.47 9.41 1.24
N VAL A 26 -7.21 9.23 0.15
CA VAL A 26 -7.53 10.27 -0.83
C VAL A 26 -8.96 10.72 -0.61
N ALA A 27 -9.15 11.99 -0.36
CA ALA A 27 -10.46 12.59 -0.10
C ALA A 27 -10.89 13.53 -1.24
N ARG A 28 -12.20 13.66 -1.42
CA ARG A 28 -12.81 14.57 -2.37
C ARG A 28 -12.50 16.02 -2.01
N PRO A 29 -12.65 16.96 -2.96
CA PRO A 29 -12.50 18.39 -2.69
C PRO A 29 -13.36 18.87 -1.50
N GLY A 30 -12.75 19.66 -0.63
CA GLY A 30 -13.41 20.20 0.57
C GLY A 30 -13.14 19.42 1.86
N ILE A 31 -12.50 18.23 1.76
CA ILE A 31 -12.01 17.47 2.92
C ILE A 31 -10.48 17.55 2.91
N THR A 32 -9.91 18.13 3.96
CA THR A 32 -8.48 18.45 4.03
C THR A 32 -7.74 17.76 5.17
N SER A 33 -8.48 17.09 6.04
CA SER A 33 -7.93 16.37 7.20
C SER A 33 -8.71 15.09 7.52
N VAL A 34 -8.07 14.17 8.24
CA VAL A 34 -8.70 12.93 8.70
C VAL A 34 -9.86 13.23 9.68
N ALA A 35 -9.75 14.27 10.49
CA ALA A 35 -10.80 14.66 11.43
C ALA A 35 -12.13 15.01 10.73
N GLU A 36 -12.07 15.49 9.48
CA GLU A 36 -13.27 15.83 8.68
C GLU A 36 -13.94 14.59 8.06
N LEU A 37 -13.38 13.40 8.28
CA LEU A 37 -14.02 12.14 7.88
C LEU A 37 -15.16 11.72 8.80
N ALA A 38 -15.33 12.35 9.95
CA ALA A 38 -16.45 12.07 10.86
C ALA A 38 -17.81 12.19 10.11
N GLY A 39 -18.60 11.11 10.15
CA GLY A 39 -19.88 10.98 9.43
C GLY A 39 -19.77 10.85 7.91
N LYS A 40 -18.57 10.64 7.37
CA LYS A 40 -18.32 10.51 5.93
C LYS A 40 -18.26 9.06 5.48
N LYS A 41 -18.52 8.83 4.19
CA LYS A 41 -18.39 7.54 3.54
C LYS A 41 -16.94 7.32 3.10
N VAL A 42 -16.28 6.31 3.66
CA VAL A 42 -14.91 5.98 3.34
C VAL A 42 -14.83 4.58 2.76
N ALA A 43 -14.36 4.47 1.51
CA ALA A 43 -14.19 3.18 0.85
C ALA A 43 -12.77 2.63 1.08
N VAL A 44 -12.70 1.36 1.50
CA VAL A 44 -11.46 0.63 1.73
C VAL A 44 -11.67 -0.87 1.53
N GLU A 45 -10.64 -1.60 1.17
CA GLU A 45 -10.67 -3.06 1.18
C GLU A 45 -10.45 -3.56 2.60
N ILE A 46 -11.54 -3.99 3.24
CA ILE A 46 -11.57 -4.37 4.66
C ILE A 46 -10.67 -5.58 4.90
N GLY A 47 -9.85 -5.50 5.95
CA GLY A 47 -8.92 -6.58 6.37
C GLY A 47 -7.57 -6.56 5.65
N PHE A 48 -7.34 -5.62 4.72
CA PHE A 48 -6.06 -5.40 4.03
C PHE A 48 -5.28 -4.24 4.62
N VAL A 49 -4.11 -3.96 4.05
CA VAL A 49 -3.18 -2.92 4.56
C VAL A 49 -3.79 -1.51 4.55
N GLY A 50 -4.62 -1.19 3.56
CA GLY A 50 -5.33 0.10 3.52
C GLY A 50 -6.27 0.28 4.73
N HIS A 51 -6.93 -0.79 5.18
CA HIS A 51 -7.77 -0.74 6.37
C HIS A 51 -6.93 -0.47 7.64
N LEU A 52 -5.76 -1.08 7.76
CA LEU A 52 -4.82 -0.78 8.86
C LEU A 52 -4.39 0.70 8.85
N LEU A 53 -4.07 1.25 7.67
CA LEU A 53 -3.71 2.66 7.52
C LEU A 53 -4.86 3.57 7.96
N LEU A 54 -6.09 3.25 7.54
CA LEU A 54 -7.29 4.01 7.92
C LEU A 54 -7.50 4.02 9.42
N LEU A 55 -7.48 2.85 10.06
CA LEU A 55 -7.65 2.74 11.52
C LEU A 55 -6.59 3.56 12.26
N ARG A 56 -5.36 3.52 11.80
CA ARG A 56 -4.27 4.30 12.40
C ARG A 56 -4.45 5.81 12.21
N ALA A 57 -4.90 6.23 11.04
CA ALA A 57 -5.19 7.64 10.76
C ALA A 57 -6.36 8.17 11.63
N LEU A 58 -7.43 7.38 11.74
CA LEU A 58 -8.58 7.70 12.59
C LEU A 58 -8.17 7.82 14.06
N GLU A 59 -7.41 6.85 14.59
CA GLU A 59 -6.89 6.89 15.97
C GLU A 59 -6.12 8.19 16.26
N LYS A 60 -5.22 8.58 15.35
CA LYS A 60 -4.45 9.84 15.50
C LYS A 60 -5.31 11.09 15.43
N ALA A 61 -6.44 11.04 14.73
CA ALA A 61 -7.41 12.12 14.67
C ALA A 61 -8.41 12.12 15.83
N GLY A 62 -8.31 11.14 16.75
CA GLY A 62 -9.25 10.97 17.86
C GLY A 62 -10.61 10.39 17.44
N LEU A 63 -10.64 9.72 16.27
CA LEU A 63 -11.80 9.03 15.72
C LEU A 63 -11.64 7.52 15.81
N THR A 64 -12.74 6.82 15.64
CA THR A 64 -12.83 5.36 15.52
C THR A 64 -13.51 4.98 14.21
N GLU A 65 -13.55 3.71 13.90
CA GLU A 65 -14.28 3.19 12.73
C GLU A 65 -15.79 3.46 12.82
N ASP A 66 -16.34 3.53 14.04
CA ASP A 66 -17.77 3.84 14.28
C ASP A 66 -18.13 5.31 13.97
N ASP A 67 -17.14 6.18 13.83
CA ASP A 67 -17.36 7.60 13.51
C ASP A 67 -17.48 7.86 12.00
N ILE A 68 -17.30 6.83 11.15
CA ILE A 68 -17.38 6.91 9.69
C ILE A 68 -18.38 5.89 9.13
N GLU A 69 -18.84 6.10 7.91
CA GLU A 69 -19.55 5.05 7.16
C GLU A 69 -18.56 4.27 6.31
N LEU A 70 -18.15 3.09 6.80
CA LEU A 70 -17.17 2.25 6.11
C LEU A 70 -17.82 1.49 4.94
N VAL A 71 -17.23 1.59 3.75
CA VAL A 71 -17.69 0.92 2.54
C VAL A 71 -16.61 -0.05 2.07
N ASN A 72 -16.95 -1.35 1.98
CA ASN A 72 -16.00 -2.36 1.53
C ASN A 72 -15.90 -2.35 -0.01
N VAL A 73 -14.75 -1.91 -0.52
CA VAL A 73 -14.46 -1.81 -1.95
C VAL A 73 -13.07 -2.37 -2.22
N ARG A 74 -12.92 -3.18 -3.27
CA ARG A 74 -11.59 -3.64 -3.69
C ARG A 74 -10.71 -2.46 -4.09
N THR A 75 -9.45 -2.51 -3.76
CA THR A 75 -8.51 -1.41 -4.00
C THR A 75 -8.47 -0.96 -5.47
N ASN A 76 -8.53 -1.89 -6.42
CA ASN A 76 -8.53 -1.57 -7.86
C ASN A 76 -9.83 -0.89 -8.35
N GLU A 77 -10.90 -0.90 -7.58
CA GLU A 77 -12.18 -0.27 -7.89
C GLU A 77 -12.29 1.14 -7.27
N THR A 78 -11.44 1.46 -6.29
CA THR A 78 -11.50 2.72 -5.53
C THR A 78 -11.44 3.98 -6.40
N PRO A 79 -10.65 4.08 -7.50
CA PRO A 79 -10.64 5.27 -8.35
C PRO A 79 -12.01 5.58 -8.95
N MET A 80 -12.71 4.55 -9.44
CA MET A 80 -14.04 4.69 -10.04
C MET A 80 -15.09 5.06 -9.00
N VAL A 81 -15.02 4.45 -7.81
CA VAL A 81 -15.95 4.71 -6.72
C VAL A 81 -15.80 6.15 -6.18
N LEU A 82 -14.56 6.65 -6.07
CA LEU A 82 -14.34 8.05 -5.71
C LEU A 82 -14.87 8.99 -6.81
N ALA A 83 -14.63 8.68 -8.08
CA ALA A 83 -15.06 9.49 -9.21
C ALA A 83 -16.60 9.52 -9.39
N SER A 84 -17.30 8.44 -9.05
CA SER A 84 -18.77 8.39 -9.09
C SER A 84 -19.45 9.33 -8.08
N GLY A 85 -18.74 9.70 -7.01
CA GLY A 85 -19.29 10.52 -5.93
C GLY A 85 -20.07 9.75 -4.88
N GLU A 86 -20.06 8.44 -4.92
CA GLU A 86 -20.75 7.57 -3.95
C GLU A 86 -20.08 7.58 -2.58
N VAL A 87 -18.77 7.91 -2.54
CA VAL A 87 -18.00 8.02 -1.30
C VAL A 87 -17.27 9.36 -1.21
N ASP A 88 -16.94 9.76 0.00
CA ASP A 88 -16.23 11.01 0.31
C ASP A 88 -14.72 10.85 0.27
N ALA A 89 -14.22 9.67 0.62
CA ALA A 89 -12.80 9.33 0.60
C ALA A 89 -12.59 7.85 0.26
N ILE A 90 -11.37 7.53 -0.18
CA ILE A 90 -10.92 6.15 -0.43
C ILE A 90 -9.56 5.92 0.24
N VAL A 91 -9.27 4.66 0.48
CA VAL A 91 -7.92 4.23 0.86
C VAL A 91 -7.38 3.30 -0.21
N ALA A 92 -6.21 3.64 -0.75
CA ALA A 92 -5.60 2.89 -1.83
C ALA A 92 -4.07 3.07 -1.83
N TRP A 93 -3.39 2.14 -2.49
CA TRP A 93 -1.98 2.23 -2.84
C TRP A 93 -1.79 2.42 -4.34
N GLN A 94 -0.56 2.72 -4.75
CA GLN A 94 -0.21 2.91 -6.16
C GLN A 94 -0.47 1.63 -7.00
N PRO A 95 -0.98 1.77 -8.25
CA PRO A 95 -1.25 3.03 -8.95
C PRO A 95 -2.63 3.65 -8.68
N ASN A 96 -3.50 2.97 -7.88
CA ASN A 96 -4.89 3.37 -7.69
C ASN A 96 -5.03 4.72 -6.96
N SER A 97 -4.14 5.01 -6.01
CA SER A 97 -4.12 6.30 -5.32
C SER A 97 -3.85 7.46 -6.28
N SER A 98 -2.86 7.33 -7.18
CA SER A 98 -2.58 8.35 -8.21
C SER A 98 -3.71 8.46 -9.23
N GLN A 99 -4.31 7.36 -9.66
CA GLN A 99 -5.47 7.38 -10.55
C GLN A 99 -6.64 8.14 -9.92
N SER A 100 -6.91 7.92 -8.63
CA SER A 100 -7.96 8.62 -7.89
C SER A 100 -7.74 10.13 -7.88
N LEU A 101 -6.51 10.58 -7.62
CA LEU A 101 -6.15 12.00 -7.65
C LEU A 101 -6.30 12.62 -9.05
N GLN A 102 -6.02 11.85 -10.12
CA GLN A 102 -6.17 12.31 -11.49
C GLN A 102 -7.65 12.36 -11.93
N MET A 103 -8.44 11.36 -11.54
CA MET A 103 -9.85 11.24 -11.96
C MET A 103 -10.77 12.23 -11.24
N VAL A 104 -10.40 12.70 -10.06
CA VAL A 104 -11.20 13.65 -9.26
C VAL A 104 -10.37 14.93 -9.03
N PRO A 105 -10.43 15.91 -9.96
CA PRO A 105 -9.71 17.17 -9.81
C PRO A 105 -10.03 17.88 -8.51
N GLY A 106 -8.98 18.31 -7.79
CA GLY A 106 -9.10 18.94 -6.47
C GLY A 106 -9.20 17.99 -5.30
N SER A 107 -9.23 16.67 -5.53
CA SER A 107 -9.02 15.68 -4.46
C SER A 107 -7.58 15.76 -3.93
N THR A 108 -7.38 15.39 -2.68
CA THR A 108 -6.09 15.45 -2.00
C THR A 108 -5.83 14.19 -1.18
N ALA A 109 -4.56 13.82 -1.05
CA ALA A 109 -4.13 12.85 -0.06
C ALA A 109 -4.11 13.53 1.31
N ILE A 110 -5.05 13.19 2.18
CA ILE A 110 -5.16 13.77 3.53
C ILE A 110 -4.35 13.01 4.58
N TYR A 111 -3.89 11.81 4.25
CA TYR A 111 -3.01 10.97 5.07
C TYR A 111 -2.29 9.95 4.18
N SER A 112 -1.10 9.54 4.57
CA SER A 112 -0.38 8.49 3.85
C SER A 112 0.51 7.69 4.79
N SER A 113 1.07 6.58 4.29
CA SER A 113 2.05 5.78 5.00
C SER A 113 3.33 6.54 5.40
N ALA A 114 3.63 7.67 4.75
CA ALA A 114 4.72 8.56 5.17
C ALA A 114 4.48 9.19 6.56
N ASN A 115 3.23 9.32 7.00
CA ASN A 115 2.87 9.81 8.33
C ASN A 115 3.06 8.75 9.43
N ASP A 116 3.25 7.47 9.05
CA ASP A 116 3.46 6.33 9.94
C ASP A 116 4.47 5.34 9.33
N GLN A 117 5.70 5.79 9.18
CA GLN A 117 6.78 4.96 8.65
C GLN A 117 6.93 3.68 9.49
N GLY A 118 7.02 2.54 8.82
CA GLY A 118 7.14 1.25 9.48
C GLY A 118 5.81 0.62 9.90
N LEU A 119 4.66 1.18 9.48
CA LEU A 119 3.35 0.56 9.69
C LEU A 119 3.09 -0.56 8.67
N ILE A 120 3.49 -0.37 7.42
CA ILE A 120 3.22 -1.26 6.30
C ILE A 120 4.55 -1.73 5.70
N TYR A 121 4.73 -3.06 5.65
CA TYR A 121 5.90 -3.72 5.07
C TYR A 121 5.46 -4.74 4.04
N ASP A 122 6.20 -4.82 2.93
CA ASP A 122 6.16 -5.99 2.05
C ASP A 122 7.24 -6.99 2.45
N THR A 123 6.88 -8.26 2.51
CA THR A 123 7.77 -9.31 3.02
C THR A 123 7.73 -10.55 2.14
N LEU A 124 8.87 -11.20 1.99
CA LEU A 124 8.93 -12.58 1.52
C LEU A 124 8.59 -13.52 2.69
N ALA A 125 7.41 -14.11 2.64
CA ALA A 125 6.96 -15.09 3.61
C ALA A 125 7.04 -16.51 3.02
N ILE A 126 7.69 -17.42 3.73
CA ILE A 126 7.95 -18.80 3.31
C ILE A 126 7.22 -19.74 4.24
N ALA A 127 6.59 -20.80 3.72
CA ALA A 127 6.07 -21.88 4.53
C ALA A 127 7.23 -22.59 5.25
N PRO A 128 7.14 -22.84 6.58
CA PRO A 128 8.24 -23.47 7.32
C PRO A 128 8.70 -24.80 6.70
N GLU A 129 7.76 -25.62 6.23
CA GLU A 129 8.04 -26.91 5.61
C GLU A 129 8.87 -26.75 4.32
N SER A 130 8.62 -25.67 3.54
CA SER A 130 9.41 -25.36 2.35
C SER A 130 10.80 -24.87 2.71
N LEU A 131 10.93 -24.10 3.79
CA LEU A 131 12.22 -23.63 4.27
C LEU A 131 13.07 -24.80 4.76
N ASP A 132 12.48 -25.74 5.48
CA ASP A 132 13.15 -26.94 5.97
C ASP A 132 13.56 -27.89 4.82
N GLN A 133 12.71 -28.02 3.79
CA GLN A 133 12.96 -28.91 2.65
C GLN A 133 13.96 -28.36 1.65
N TYR A 134 14.01 -27.04 1.47
CA TYR A 134 14.79 -26.39 0.42
C TYR A 134 15.64 -25.20 0.94
N PRO A 135 16.42 -25.36 2.02
CA PRO A 135 17.14 -24.25 2.64
C PRO A 135 18.16 -23.59 1.69
N GLU A 136 18.86 -24.39 0.90
CA GLU A 136 19.86 -23.86 -0.05
C GLU A 136 19.23 -23.06 -1.20
N GLN A 137 18.06 -23.52 -1.69
CA GLN A 137 17.33 -22.82 -2.75
C GLN A 137 16.81 -21.48 -2.25
N TRP A 138 16.26 -21.45 -1.04
CA TRP A 138 15.82 -20.20 -0.42
C TRP A 138 17.00 -19.27 -0.12
N GLY A 139 18.14 -19.79 0.28
CA GLY A 139 19.37 -19.02 0.42
C GLY A 139 19.76 -18.32 -0.90
N LYS A 140 19.68 -19.02 -2.04
CA LYS A 140 19.92 -18.43 -3.37
C LYS A 140 18.89 -17.36 -3.75
N VAL A 141 17.61 -17.55 -3.40
CA VAL A 141 16.57 -16.53 -3.64
C VAL A 141 16.89 -15.25 -2.88
N ILE A 142 17.29 -15.37 -1.61
CA ILE A 142 17.68 -14.23 -0.77
C ILE A 142 18.93 -13.54 -1.33
N GLU A 143 19.94 -14.31 -1.75
CA GLU A 143 21.15 -13.76 -2.38
C GLU A 143 20.82 -12.97 -3.67
N VAL A 144 19.97 -13.51 -4.54
CA VAL A 144 19.54 -12.82 -5.76
C VAL A 144 18.78 -11.54 -5.44
N TRP A 145 17.93 -11.56 -4.41
CA TRP A 145 17.23 -10.36 -3.94
C TRP A 145 18.21 -9.24 -3.59
N TYR A 146 19.21 -9.51 -2.74
CA TYR A 146 20.19 -8.49 -2.35
C TYR A 146 21.07 -8.03 -3.53
N ARG A 147 21.40 -8.89 -4.46
CA ARG A 147 22.11 -8.49 -5.69
C ARG A 147 21.25 -7.53 -6.55
N ILE A 148 19.93 -7.69 -6.58
CA ILE A 148 19.03 -6.76 -7.26
C ILE A 148 18.98 -5.43 -6.50
N VAL A 149 18.92 -5.47 -5.17
CA VAL A 149 18.98 -4.26 -4.33
C VAL A 149 20.27 -3.48 -4.58
N ASP A 150 21.41 -4.17 -4.65
CA ASP A 150 22.71 -3.56 -4.97
C ASP A 150 22.69 -2.94 -6.37
N PHE A 151 22.13 -3.64 -7.37
CA PHE A 151 21.99 -3.14 -8.75
C PHE A 151 21.12 -1.87 -8.83
N ILE A 152 20.04 -1.79 -8.05
CA ILE A 152 19.17 -0.61 -8.00
C ILE A 152 19.87 0.58 -7.33
N ASN A 153 20.65 0.33 -6.28
CA ASN A 153 21.30 1.36 -5.48
C ASN A 153 22.67 1.81 -6.01
N ASP A 154 23.28 1.05 -6.91
CA ASP A 154 24.57 1.41 -7.50
C ASP A 154 24.38 2.58 -8.51
N PRO A 155 25.04 3.73 -8.32
CA PRO A 155 24.96 4.86 -9.24
C PRO A 155 25.27 4.51 -10.70
N ALA A 156 26.08 3.48 -10.95
CA ALA A 156 26.45 3.05 -12.31
C ALA A 156 25.31 2.29 -13.02
N THR A 157 24.37 1.69 -12.28
CA THR A 157 23.31 0.81 -12.81
C THR A 157 21.90 1.28 -12.48
N SER A 158 21.74 2.21 -11.55
CA SER A 158 20.45 2.71 -11.08
C SER A 158 19.56 3.24 -12.21
N ALA A 159 20.12 4.00 -13.18
CA ALA A 159 19.34 4.49 -14.32
C ALA A 159 18.78 3.33 -15.16
N ALA A 160 19.57 2.29 -15.43
CA ALA A 160 19.11 1.11 -16.15
C ALA A 160 18.04 0.33 -15.36
N ALA A 161 18.19 0.26 -14.03
CA ALA A 161 17.19 -0.36 -13.17
C ALA A 161 15.83 0.36 -13.27
N VAL A 162 15.84 1.69 -13.23
CA VAL A 162 14.62 2.51 -13.38
C VAL A 162 13.96 2.29 -14.74
N GLU A 163 14.73 2.26 -15.84
CA GLU A 163 14.21 1.98 -17.19
C GLU A 163 13.55 0.61 -17.27
N ILE A 164 14.19 -0.43 -16.72
CA ILE A 164 13.66 -1.81 -16.71
C ILE A 164 12.35 -1.86 -15.91
N MET A 165 12.30 -1.24 -14.73
CA MET A 165 11.11 -1.22 -13.88
C MET A 165 9.97 -0.44 -14.54
N ALA A 166 10.24 0.75 -15.07
CA ALA A 166 9.27 1.60 -15.75
C ALA A 166 8.65 0.90 -16.96
N ALA A 167 9.48 0.26 -17.79
CA ALA A 167 9.02 -0.54 -18.92
C ALA A 167 8.13 -1.70 -18.49
N ARG A 168 8.44 -2.33 -17.34
CA ARG A 168 7.66 -3.48 -16.83
C ARG A 168 6.27 -3.09 -16.35
N VAL A 169 6.12 -1.91 -15.74
CA VAL A 169 4.84 -1.39 -15.22
C VAL A 169 4.12 -0.47 -16.20
N GLY A 170 4.72 -0.16 -17.36
CA GLY A 170 4.09 0.64 -18.40
C GLY A 170 4.01 2.14 -18.08
N VAL A 171 4.95 2.68 -17.33
CA VAL A 171 5.06 4.10 -17.00
C VAL A 171 6.34 4.70 -17.59
N ALA A 172 6.40 6.03 -17.69
CA ALA A 172 7.63 6.72 -18.08
C ALA A 172 8.66 6.67 -16.93
N PRO A 173 9.99 6.57 -17.24
CA PRO A 173 11.02 6.44 -16.20
C PRO A 173 11.12 7.60 -15.21
N ASP A 174 10.55 8.77 -15.56
CA ASP A 174 10.53 9.99 -14.75
C ASP A 174 9.28 10.12 -13.88
N LYS A 175 8.42 9.10 -13.86
CA LYS A 175 7.18 9.01 -13.09
C LYS A 175 7.27 7.94 -12.00
#